data_4da4728914631bfa6618124d13eb7632
#
_entry.id   4da4728914631bfa6618124d13eb7632
#
_cell.length_a   1.000
_cell.length_b   1.000
_cell.length_c   1.000
_cell.angle_alpha   90.00
_cell.angle_beta   90.00
_cell.angle_gamma   90.00
#
_symmetry.space_group_name_H-M   'P 1'
#
loop_
_entity.id
_entity.type
_entity.pdbx_description
1 polymer ?
#
loop_
_entity_poly.entity_id
_entity_poly.type
_entity_poly.pdbx_seq_one_letter_code
_entity_poly.pdbx_strand_id
1 'polypeptide(L)'
;DEGSIDMMVGVSGTAPIGSHTILLRPAYDNLSIGLFVLTGNESLFTEADDMRKHLLSLTRHANSDAILSEIPAAHIVPARSLEQKIEMLLKGRIDGFLHVTQSTELRLKELGYTNTITQAAYQPPEVYKQYIAINNHSWLYAHKAELEAIIANGIATGTFQTIRRNYYADTH
;
A
#
# COMPACT_ATOMS: atom_id res chain seq x y z
N ASP A 1 -25.37 2.90 4.47
CA ASP A 1 -24.80 3.37 5.72
C ASP A 1 -24.86 4.88 5.77
N GLU A 2 -25.57 5.33 6.77
CA GLU A 2 -26.08 6.66 6.90
C GLU A 2 -24.98 7.61 7.33
N GLY A 3 -24.30 8.26 6.36
CA GLY A 3 -23.70 9.57 6.50
C GLY A 3 -22.88 9.96 7.74
N SER A 4 -22.25 9.00 8.41
CA SER A 4 -21.46 9.28 9.62
C SER A 4 -20.02 9.75 9.35
N ILE A 5 -19.57 9.70 8.09
CA ILE A 5 -18.22 10.11 7.69
C ILE A 5 -18.34 11.13 6.57
N ASP A 6 -17.86 12.35 6.82
CA ASP A 6 -17.84 13.43 5.84
C ASP A 6 -16.66 13.31 4.88
N MET A 7 -15.49 12.86 5.39
CA MET A 7 -14.25 12.79 4.62
C MET A 7 -13.42 11.59 5.06
N MET A 8 -12.74 10.95 4.11
CA MET A 8 -11.80 9.86 4.31
C MET A 8 -10.50 10.12 3.55
N VAL A 9 -9.36 9.85 4.16
CA VAL A 9 -8.02 9.97 3.57
C VAL A 9 -7.44 8.58 3.35
N GLY A 10 -6.61 8.41 2.33
CA GLY A 10 -5.97 7.13 2.03
C GLY A 10 -6.85 6.15 1.26
N VAL A 11 -7.75 6.66 0.45
CA VAL A 11 -8.61 5.82 -0.39
C VAL A 11 -7.89 5.49 -1.70
N SER A 12 -7.73 4.19 -1.98
CA SER A 12 -7.18 3.75 -3.26
C SER A 12 -8.14 4.05 -4.40
N GLY A 13 -7.63 4.55 -5.52
CA GLY A 13 -8.43 4.82 -6.71
C GLY A 13 -9.07 3.59 -7.34
N THR A 14 -8.63 2.38 -6.96
CA THR A 14 -9.18 1.09 -7.40
C THR A 14 -10.08 0.45 -6.34
N ALA A 15 -10.23 1.08 -5.15
CA ALA A 15 -11.11 0.56 -4.11
C ALA A 15 -12.58 0.59 -4.56
N PRO A 16 -13.38 -0.42 -4.22
CA PRO A 16 -14.81 -0.34 -4.37
C PRO A 16 -15.33 0.76 -3.44
N ILE A 17 -15.79 1.86 -4.04
CA ILE A 17 -16.36 2.99 -3.30
C ILE A 17 -17.89 2.94 -3.36
N GLY A 18 -18.53 3.31 -2.25
CA GLY A 18 -19.99 3.40 -2.19
C GLY A 18 -20.55 4.46 -3.14
N SER A 19 -21.81 4.34 -3.51
CA SER A 19 -22.49 5.26 -4.43
C SER A 19 -22.50 6.73 -3.99
N HIS A 20 -22.29 6.98 -2.69
CA HIS A 20 -22.25 8.31 -2.09
C HIS A 20 -20.83 8.83 -1.85
N THR A 21 -19.80 8.09 -2.26
CA THR A 21 -18.40 8.45 -2.07
C THR A 21 -17.83 9.04 -3.36
N ILE A 22 -17.20 10.20 -3.25
CA ILE A 22 -16.55 10.91 -4.35
C ILE A 22 -15.07 11.06 -4.04
N LEU A 23 -14.21 10.64 -4.96
CA LEU A 23 -12.77 10.88 -4.88
C LEU A 23 -12.45 12.31 -5.32
N LEU A 24 -11.79 13.07 -4.47
CA LEU A 24 -11.24 14.38 -4.81
C LEU A 24 -9.99 14.21 -5.69
N ARG A 25 -9.86 15.05 -6.71
CA ARG A 25 -8.76 14.98 -7.68
C ARG A 25 -7.89 16.24 -7.60
N PRO A 26 -6.60 16.12 -7.86
CA PRO A 26 -5.84 14.90 -8.22
C PRO A 26 -5.58 13.95 -7.03
N ALA A 27 -5.00 12.77 -7.27
CA ALA A 27 -4.46 11.92 -6.21
C ALA A 27 -3.36 12.68 -5.46
N TYR A 28 -3.37 12.64 -4.13
CA TYR A 28 -2.40 13.38 -3.33
C TYR A 28 -1.10 12.63 -3.09
N ASP A 29 -1.10 11.30 -3.24
CA ASP A 29 0.07 10.44 -3.04
C ASP A 29 -0.01 9.18 -3.90
N ASN A 30 1.13 8.49 -3.99
CA ASN A 30 1.29 7.20 -4.66
C ASN A 30 1.97 6.22 -3.70
N LEU A 31 1.42 5.02 -3.58
CA LEU A 31 2.02 3.94 -2.82
C LEU A 31 2.51 2.86 -3.78
N SER A 32 3.75 2.43 -3.60
CA SER A 32 4.30 1.24 -4.27
C SER A 32 4.13 0.00 -3.40
N ILE A 33 3.90 -1.13 -4.05
CA ILE A 33 3.92 -2.43 -3.37
C ILE A 33 5.29 -3.05 -3.58
N GLY A 34 5.96 -3.37 -2.48
CA GLY A 34 7.23 -4.07 -2.49
C GLY A 34 7.04 -5.58 -2.28
N LEU A 35 7.88 -6.37 -2.92
CA LEU A 35 8.04 -7.78 -2.65
C LEU A 35 9.24 -7.95 -1.71
N PHE A 36 9.00 -8.48 -0.51
CA PHE A 36 9.99 -8.64 0.56
C PHE A 36 10.33 -10.11 0.79
N VAL A 37 11.62 -10.38 0.98
CA VAL A 37 12.19 -11.71 1.18
C VAL A 37 13.22 -11.69 2.31
N LEU A 38 13.68 -12.84 2.76
CA LEU A 38 14.87 -12.91 3.62
C LEU A 38 16.11 -12.46 2.86
N THR A 39 16.99 -11.73 3.55
CA THR A 39 18.30 -11.33 3.01
C THR A 39 19.09 -12.55 2.55
N GLY A 40 19.64 -12.51 1.34
CA GLY A 40 20.26 -13.62 0.66
C GLY A 40 19.35 -14.40 -0.29
N ASN A 41 18.03 -14.15 -0.24
CA ASN A 41 17.02 -14.76 -1.10
C ASN A 41 16.46 -13.82 -2.17
N GLU A 42 17.11 -12.67 -2.42
CA GLU A 42 16.62 -11.65 -3.36
C GLU A 42 16.42 -12.20 -4.76
N SER A 43 17.28 -13.13 -5.16
CA SER A 43 17.25 -13.79 -6.48
C SER A 43 16.16 -14.86 -6.65
N LEU A 44 15.38 -15.18 -5.63
CA LEU A 44 14.21 -16.06 -5.78
C LEU A 44 13.15 -15.42 -6.68
N PHE A 45 13.13 -14.08 -6.76
CA PHE A 45 12.20 -13.33 -7.57
C PHE A 45 12.97 -12.33 -8.43
N THR A 46 13.23 -12.69 -9.67
CA THR A 46 13.93 -11.88 -10.68
C THR A 46 12.98 -11.34 -11.75
N GLU A 47 11.81 -11.97 -11.88
CA GLU A 47 10.74 -11.59 -12.80
C GLU A 47 9.35 -11.91 -12.23
N ALA A 48 8.31 -11.40 -12.86
CA ALA A 48 6.93 -11.59 -12.39
C ALA A 48 6.51 -13.07 -12.30
N ASP A 49 6.98 -13.89 -13.24
CA ASP A 49 6.61 -15.31 -13.31
C ASP A 49 7.15 -16.13 -12.12
N ASP A 50 8.20 -15.64 -11.43
CA ASP A 50 8.72 -16.30 -10.23
C ASP A 50 7.71 -16.28 -9.08
N MET A 51 6.82 -15.29 -9.03
CA MET A 51 5.74 -15.26 -8.03
C MET A 51 4.77 -16.43 -8.13
N ARG A 52 4.71 -17.12 -9.28
CA ARG A 52 3.88 -18.32 -9.49
C ARG A 52 4.49 -19.59 -8.91
N LYS A 53 5.80 -19.56 -8.60
CA LYS A 53 6.59 -20.72 -8.18
C LYS A 53 6.79 -20.79 -6.68
N HIS A 54 6.49 -19.71 -5.97
CA HIS A 54 6.83 -19.51 -4.55
C HIS A 54 5.60 -19.21 -3.69
N LEU A 55 5.70 -19.55 -2.39
CA LEU A 55 4.65 -19.23 -1.42
C LEU A 55 4.72 -17.75 -1.00
N LEU A 56 3.69 -17.01 -1.31
CA LEU A 56 3.61 -15.59 -1.05
C LEU A 56 2.49 -15.23 -0.08
N SER A 57 2.71 -14.25 0.79
CA SER A 57 1.67 -13.66 1.60
C SER A 57 1.26 -12.30 1.10
N LEU A 58 -0.05 -12.07 1.06
CA LEU A 58 -0.71 -10.85 0.62
C LEU A 58 -1.75 -10.44 1.66
N THR A 59 -2.07 -9.15 1.73
CA THR A 59 -3.24 -8.69 2.47
C THR A 59 -4.44 -8.68 1.53
N ARG A 60 -5.52 -9.38 1.89
CA ARG A 60 -6.72 -9.52 1.04
C ARG A 60 -7.44 -8.22 0.67
N HIS A 61 -7.07 -7.10 1.28
CA HIS A 61 -7.69 -5.79 1.01
C HIS A 61 -6.83 -4.89 0.11
N ALA A 62 -5.64 -5.31 -0.29
CA ALA A 62 -4.95 -4.65 -1.38
C ALA A 62 -5.71 -5.01 -2.66
N ASN A 63 -6.20 -4.01 -3.39
CA ASN A 63 -6.74 -4.16 -4.73
C ASN A 63 -5.59 -4.52 -5.70
N SER A 64 -5.00 -5.67 -5.45
CA SER A 64 -3.92 -6.28 -6.21
C SER A 64 -4.50 -7.25 -7.25
N ASP A 65 -5.69 -6.96 -7.79
CA ASP A 65 -6.36 -7.87 -8.71
C ASP A 65 -5.46 -8.25 -9.88
N ALA A 66 -4.62 -7.34 -10.37
CA ALA A 66 -3.64 -7.63 -11.41
C ALA A 66 -2.56 -8.60 -10.91
N ILE A 67 -1.91 -8.32 -9.79
CA ILE A 67 -0.87 -9.20 -9.19
C ILE A 67 -1.49 -10.52 -8.74
N LEU A 68 -2.67 -10.46 -8.07
CA LEU A 68 -3.36 -11.65 -7.56
C LEU A 68 -3.80 -12.60 -8.66
N SER A 69 -4.25 -12.06 -9.81
CA SER A 69 -4.68 -12.89 -10.95
C SER A 69 -3.52 -13.71 -11.55
N GLU A 70 -2.29 -13.31 -11.31
CA GLU A 70 -1.11 -13.99 -11.82
C GLU A 70 -0.58 -15.07 -10.89
N ILE A 71 -0.92 -15.05 -9.58
CA ILE A 71 -0.42 -16.01 -8.59
C ILE A 71 -1.45 -17.12 -8.37
N PRO A 72 -1.08 -18.41 -8.53
CA PRO A 72 -1.98 -19.51 -8.22
C PRO A 72 -2.47 -19.44 -6.76
N ALA A 73 -3.76 -19.66 -6.55
CA ALA A 73 -4.37 -19.57 -5.21
C ALA A 73 -3.68 -20.51 -4.18
N ALA A 74 -3.13 -21.64 -4.62
CA ALA A 74 -2.39 -22.56 -3.79
C ALA A 74 -1.07 -21.98 -3.26
N HIS A 75 -0.53 -20.96 -3.90
CA HIS A 75 0.71 -20.27 -3.50
C HIS A 75 0.45 -19.01 -2.66
N ILE A 76 -0.82 -18.68 -2.42
CA ILE A 76 -1.18 -17.52 -1.60
C ILE A 76 -1.49 -17.96 -0.17
N VAL A 77 -0.67 -17.50 0.77
CA VAL A 77 -0.87 -17.73 2.20
C VAL A 77 -1.43 -16.44 2.81
N PRO A 78 -2.71 -16.44 3.25
CA PRO A 78 -3.34 -15.24 3.76
C PRO A 78 -2.75 -14.82 5.11
N ALA A 79 -2.56 -13.52 5.29
CA ALA A 79 -2.17 -12.91 6.57
C ALA A 79 -3.09 -11.71 6.89
N ARG A 80 -3.29 -11.46 8.18
CA ARG A 80 -4.16 -10.39 8.68
C ARG A 80 -3.42 -9.07 8.92
N SER A 81 -2.10 -9.14 9.13
CA SER A 81 -1.27 -7.97 9.41
C SER A 81 0.13 -8.11 8.80
N LEU A 82 0.87 -7.00 8.78
CA LEU A 82 2.27 -6.97 8.36
C LEU A 82 3.16 -7.80 9.30
N GLU A 83 2.92 -7.72 10.60
CA GLU A 83 3.66 -8.47 11.62
C GLU A 83 3.53 -9.98 11.40
N GLN A 84 2.31 -10.44 11.07
CA GLN A 84 2.10 -11.85 10.75
C GLN A 84 2.87 -12.29 9.50
N LYS A 85 2.95 -11.45 8.47
CA LYS A 85 3.75 -11.73 7.27
C LYS A 85 5.23 -11.85 7.60
N ILE A 86 5.75 -10.88 8.38
CA ILE A 86 7.14 -10.87 8.85
C ILE A 86 7.45 -12.16 9.63
N GLU A 87 6.58 -12.52 10.59
CA GLU A 87 6.76 -13.73 11.38
C GLU A 87 6.74 -15.01 10.52
N MET A 88 5.83 -15.08 9.54
CA MET A 88 5.74 -16.22 8.63
C MET A 88 6.98 -16.36 7.76
N LEU A 89 7.51 -15.24 7.26
CA LEU A 89 8.74 -15.20 6.48
C LEU A 89 9.94 -15.65 7.32
N LEU A 90 10.10 -15.11 8.53
CA LEU A 90 11.18 -15.50 9.46
C LEU A 90 11.13 -16.98 9.86
N LYS A 91 9.94 -17.59 9.88
CA LYS A 91 9.74 -19.03 10.16
C LYS A 91 9.81 -19.92 8.92
N GLY A 92 10.11 -19.38 7.76
CA GLY A 92 10.17 -20.14 6.50
C GLY A 92 8.82 -20.72 6.07
N ARG A 93 7.71 -20.12 6.48
CA ARG A 93 6.35 -20.55 6.09
C ARG A 93 5.89 -19.96 4.76
N ILE A 94 6.56 -18.91 4.31
CA ILE A 94 6.42 -18.25 3.02
C ILE A 94 7.80 -17.88 2.50
N ASP A 95 7.93 -17.75 1.20
CA ASP A 95 9.18 -17.37 0.52
C ASP A 95 9.30 -15.85 0.40
N GLY A 96 8.16 -15.14 0.41
CA GLY A 96 8.10 -13.69 0.37
C GLY A 96 6.73 -13.15 0.73
N PHE A 97 6.63 -11.82 0.85
CA PHE A 97 5.34 -11.16 1.02
C PHE A 97 5.27 -9.84 0.26
N LEU A 98 4.07 -9.50 -0.18
CA LEU A 98 3.74 -8.23 -0.81
C LEU A 98 3.10 -7.29 0.21
N HIS A 99 3.62 -6.07 0.30
CA HIS A 99 3.05 -5.02 1.15
C HIS A 99 3.50 -3.62 0.68
N VAL A 100 2.85 -2.57 1.19
CA VAL A 100 3.26 -1.18 0.92
C VAL A 100 4.71 -0.98 1.34
N THR A 101 5.55 -0.53 0.42
CA THR A 101 7.01 -0.43 0.61
C THR A 101 7.36 0.43 1.82
N GLN A 102 6.85 1.66 1.86
CA GLN A 102 7.21 2.65 2.87
C GLN A 102 6.84 2.21 4.30
N SER A 103 5.65 1.66 4.48
CA SER A 103 5.21 1.17 5.79
C SER A 103 5.96 -0.09 6.22
N THR A 104 6.37 -0.92 5.27
CA THR A 104 7.18 -2.12 5.57
C THR A 104 8.58 -1.73 6.01
N GLU A 105 9.27 -0.85 5.29
CA GLU A 105 10.62 -0.39 5.62
C GLU A 105 10.67 0.24 7.02
N LEU A 106 9.68 1.10 7.34
CA LEU A 106 9.55 1.66 8.67
C LEU A 106 9.39 0.55 9.72
N ARG A 107 8.47 -0.36 9.49
CA ARG A 107 8.18 -1.44 10.46
C ARG A 107 9.36 -2.39 10.66
N LEU A 108 10.10 -2.71 9.60
CA LEU A 108 11.32 -3.51 9.70
C LEU A 108 12.41 -2.80 10.53
N LYS A 109 12.52 -1.47 10.39
CA LYS A 109 13.41 -0.65 11.19
C LYS A 109 13.04 -0.70 12.68
N GLU A 110 11.78 -0.46 13.01
CA GLU A 110 11.26 -0.53 14.39
C GLU A 110 11.48 -1.88 15.04
N LEU A 111 11.34 -2.97 14.29
CA LEU A 111 11.52 -4.34 14.77
C LEU A 111 12.98 -4.82 14.74
N GLY A 112 13.91 -4.03 14.19
CA GLY A 112 15.32 -4.41 14.06
C GLY A 112 15.61 -5.45 12.97
N TYR A 113 14.75 -5.59 11.97
CA TYR A 113 14.87 -6.60 10.91
C TYR A 113 15.39 -6.05 9.57
N THR A 114 15.91 -4.83 9.53
CA THR A 114 16.45 -4.19 8.30
C THR A 114 17.60 -4.96 7.62
N ASN A 115 18.35 -5.76 8.39
CA ASN A 115 19.42 -6.62 7.87
C ASN A 115 18.98 -8.07 7.64
N THR A 116 17.74 -8.41 7.99
CA THR A 116 17.22 -9.79 7.91
C THR A 116 16.20 -9.93 6.78
N ILE A 117 15.46 -8.85 6.50
CA ILE A 117 14.42 -8.82 5.47
C ILE A 117 14.73 -7.64 4.54
N THR A 118 14.71 -7.89 3.25
CA THR A 118 15.00 -6.92 2.20
C THR A 118 14.00 -7.05 1.05
N GLN A 119 14.06 -6.14 0.10
CA GLN A 119 13.28 -6.23 -1.13
C GLN A 119 13.90 -7.28 -2.06
N ALA A 120 13.06 -8.05 -2.76
CA ALA A 120 13.49 -8.97 -3.80
C ALA A 120 14.10 -8.23 -5.00
N ALA A 121 14.82 -8.93 -5.88
CA ALA A 121 15.39 -8.34 -7.09
C ALA A 121 14.29 -7.85 -8.05
N TYR A 122 13.20 -8.60 -8.18
CA TYR A 122 12.00 -8.14 -8.88
C TYR A 122 11.09 -7.37 -7.93
N GLN A 123 10.61 -6.21 -8.40
CA GLN A 123 9.60 -5.41 -7.72
C GLN A 123 8.38 -5.23 -8.62
N PRO A 124 7.15 -5.48 -8.14
CA PRO A 124 5.94 -5.21 -8.91
C PRO A 124 5.89 -3.72 -9.32
N PRO A 125 5.57 -3.42 -10.59
CA PRO A 125 5.55 -2.05 -11.11
C PRO A 125 4.31 -1.26 -10.67
N GLU A 126 3.37 -1.89 -9.96
CA GLU A 126 2.11 -1.29 -9.60
C GLU A 126 2.27 -0.14 -8.61
N VAL A 127 1.65 0.97 -8.96
CA VAL A 127 1.56 2.16 -8.11
C VAL A 127 0.08 2.46 -7.83
N TYR A 128 -0.27 2.50 -6.55
CA TYR A 128 -1.63 2.77 -6.10
C TYR A 128 -1.79 4.25 -5.76
N LYS A 129 -2.55 4.95 -6.59
CA LYS A 129 -2.90 6.35 -6.34
C LYS A 129 -3.80 6.47 -5.13
N GLN A 130 -3.45 7.37 -4.22
CA GLN A 130 -4.18 7.65 -3.00
C GLN A 130 -4.96 8.95 -3.13
N TYR A 131 -6.21 8.89 -2.72
CA TYR A 131 -7.15 10.01 -2.81
C TYR A 131 -7.72 10.38 -1.44
N ILE A 132 -8.17 11.60 -1.33
CA ILE A 132 -9.13 12.01 -0.33
C ILE A 132 -10.52 11.77 -0.93
N ALA A 133 -11.42 11.19 -0.15
CA ALA A 133 -12.80 10.96 -0.53
C ALA A 133 -13.74 11.75 0.37
N ILE A 134 -14.83 12.23 -0.18
CA ILE A 134 -15.91 12.91 0.54
C ILE A 134 -17.25 12.23 0.28
N ASN A 135 -18.18 12.35 1.22
CA ASN A 135 -19.55 11.95 1.02
C ASN A 135 -20.29 13.04 0.24
N ASN A 136 -21.02 12.68 -0.84
CA ASN A 136 -21.77 13.63 -1.65
C ASN A 136 -22.99 14.21 -0.95
N HIS A 137 -23.41 13.66 0.20
CA HIS A 137 -24.43 14.23 1.09
C HIS A 137 -23.85 15.13 2.18
N SER A 138 -22.52 15.19 2.31
CA SER A 138 -21.83 16.06 3.26
C SER A 138 -21.84 17.52 2.79
N TRP A 139 -21.81 18.44 3.74
CA TRP A 139 -21.58 19.86 3.48
C TRP A 139 -20.30 20.15 2.70
N LEU A 140 -19.27 19.27 2.82
CA LEU A 140 -18.02 19.36 2.07
C LEU A 140 -18.21 19.27 0.56
N TYR A 141 -19.30 18.65 0.09
CA TYR A 141 -19.55 18.52 -1.34
C TYR A 141 -19.75 19.88 -2.04
N ALA A 142 -20.34 20.84 -1.36
CA ALA A 142 -20.46 22.22 -1.88
C ALA A 142 -19.09 22.90 -2.10
N HIS A 143 -18.05 22.45 -1.38
CA HIS A 143 -16.68 22.97 -1.45
C HIS A 143 -15.75 22.09 -2.27
N LYS A 144 -16.27 21.11 -3.05
CA LYS A 144 -15.45 20.14 -3.80
C LYS A 144 -14.34 20.79 -4.62
N ALA A 145 -14.67 21.82 -5.40
CA ALA A 145 -13.71 22.50 -6.27
C ALA A 145 -12.59 23.22 -5.47
N GLU A 146 -12.91 23.80 -4.34
CA GLU A 146 -11.96 24.44 -3.44
C GLU A 146 -11.02 23.40 -2.81
N LEU A 147 -11.56 22.29 -2.35
CA LEU A 147 -10.78 21.18 -1.79
C LEU A 147 -9.83 20.58 -2.83
N GLU A 148 -10.27 20.38 -4.06
CA GLU A 148 -9.43 19.90 -5.16
C GLU A 148 -8.31 20.90 -5.49
N ALA A 149 -8.58 22.21 -5.43
CA ALA A 149 -7.56 23.24 -5.61
C ALA A 149 -6.51 23.20 -4.48
N ILE A 150 -6.94 23.02 -3.23
CA ILE A 150 -6.04 22.87 -2.07
C ILE A 150 -5.15 21.64 -2.25
N ILE A 151 -5.71 20.51 -2.68
CA ILE A 151 -4.94 19.28 -2.94
C ILE A 151 -3.91 19.53 -4.04
N ALA A 152 -4.31 20.13 -5.16
CA ALA A 152 -3.41 20.44 -6.27
C ALA A 152 -2.25 21.35 -5.83
N ASN A 153 -2.54 22.38 -5.04
CA ASN A 153 -1.53 23.27 -4.46
C ASN A 153 -0.57 22.51 -3.52
N GLY A 154 -1.10 21.64 -2.64
CA GLY A 154 -0.29 20.83 -1.73
C GLY A 154 0.66 19.86 -2.46
N ILE A 155 0.25 19.36 -3.64
CA ILE A 155 1.13 18.57 -4.52
C ILE A 155 2.21 19.47 -5.13
N ALA A 156 1.83 20.61 -5.72
CA ALA A 156 2.75 21.53 -6.39
C ALA A 156 3.82 22.10 -5.43
N THR A 157 3.48 22.31 -4.19
CA THR A 157 4.39 22.81 -3.14
C THR A 157 5.20 21.72 -2.43
N GLY A 158 4.96 20.43 -2.74
CA GLY A 158 5.61 19.31 -2.06
C GLY A 158 5.17 19.10 -0.61
N THR A 159 4.04 19.67 -0.21
CA THR A 159 3.52 19.57 1.16
C THR A 159 3.26 18.12 1.58
N PHE A 160 2.60 17.32 0.74
CA PHE A 160 2.31 15.91 1.05
C PHE A 160 3.58 15.06 1.16
N GLN A 161 4.57 15.28 0.27
CA GLN A 161 5.87 14.61 0.34
C GLN A 161 6.62 14.97 1.63
N THR A 162 6.54 16.23 2.04
CA THR A 162 7.17 16.70 3.28
C THR A 162 6.52 16.09 4.51
N ILE A 163 5.18 16.05 4.58
CA ILE A 163 4.44 15.41 5.68
C ILE A 163 4.82 13.93 5.76
N ARG A 164 4.81 13.21 4.63
CA ARG A 164 5.18 11.81 4.59
C ARG A 164 6.62 11.58 5.05
N ARG A 165 7.57 12.35 4.54
CA ARG A 165 8.98 12.27 4.92
C ARG A 165 9.17 12.50 6.42
N ASN A 166 8.53 13.50 7.00
CA ASN A 166 8.63 13.79 8.42
C ASN A 166 8.04 12.66 9.26
N TYR A 167 6.88 12.13 8.88
CA TYR A 167 6.27 10.99 9.55
C TYR A 167 7.22 9.78 9.63
N TYR A 168 7.93 9.46 8.53
CA TYR A 168 8.87 8.35 8.51
C TYR A 168 10.24 8.69 9.10
N ALA A 169 10.59 9.97 9.26
CA ALA A 169 11.85 10.40 9.87
C ALA A 169 11.74 10.50 11.41
N ASP A 170 10.59 10.94 11.93
CA ASP A 170 10.39 11.17 13.37
C ASP A 170 10.15 9.88 14.18
N THR A 171 10.12 8.72 13.52
CA THR A 171 9.97 7.42 14.17
C THR A 171 11.36 6.88 14.58
N HIS A 172 12.00 7.59 15.53
CA HIS A 172 13.25 7.21 16.17
C HIS A 172 13.06 6.90 17.65
#